data_6f43ab66075a422cfd95e7eb04e709e0
#
_entry.id   6f43ab66075a422cfd95e7eb04e709e0
#
_cell.length_a   1.000
_cell.length_b   1.000
_cell.length_c   1.000
_cell.angle_alpha   90.00
_cell.angle_beta   90.00
_cell.angle_gamma   90.00
#
_symmetry.space_group_name_H-M   'P 1'
#
loop_
_entity.id
_entity.type
_entity.pdbx_description
1 polymer ?
#
loop_
_entity_poly.entity_id
_entity_poly.type
_entity_poly.pdbx_seq_one_letter_code
_entity_poly.pdbx_strand_id
1 'polypeptide(L)'
;YIPNLGKEEQSSEMKYTWGMCWDDVMQGGMLLYAINTGESQWKDQFTKHLEYWTTGYGGKQITYTPDGLPWLFQWGSLRHATTTAFLAYVAVDQLYQDDTAKAEKYTKFADKVMNYCFGDNSKNFSYVVGMGEDYPQAWHHRTSSGAWNDKWSNIGQTEGEDAKPHAHILYGALVGGPDQKDGYSDKIGDYQYTEVAIDYNAGYTAALCAMVDKYGGTSDQDFPPTETPKWDEFFMKASINQSASSYTELKVFAMNHSAWPARTIKNLSYNYYFDISELVDAGYSINDVSVKVGYDQHSGDKGKISISDPIQYDGNIYYVKLSFADGSVVMPTGQSEHRSECQFRISIPDNIQGVW
;
A
#
# COMPACT_ATOMS: atom_id res chain seq x y z
N TYR A 1 -2.69 -8.73 38.65
CA TYR A 1 -3.30 -8.33 37.34
C TYR A 1 -4.54 -9.17 37.02
N ILE A 2 -4.54 -10.42 37.40
CA ILE A 2 -5.63 -11.38 37.11
C ILE A 2 -7.02 -10.94 37.62
N PRO A 3 -7.15 -10.29 38.80
CA PRO A 3 -8.45 -9.83 39.28
C PRO A 3 -9.14 -8.78 38.41
N ASN A 4 -8.38 -8.16 37.50
CA ASN A 4 -8.87 -7.07 36.63
C ASN A 4 -9.15 -7.51 35.17
N LEU A 5 -9.12 -8.82 34.88
CA LEU A 5 -9.53 -9.33 33.57
C LEU A 5 -10.97 -9.00 33.29
N GLY A 6 -11.25 -8.69 32.00
CA GLY A 6 -12.61 -8.40 31.55
C GLY A 6 -13.60 -9.50 31.89
N LYS A 7 -14.83 -9.11 32.10
CA LYS A 7 -15.92 -10.04 32.45
C LYS A 7 -16.95 -10.10 31.34
N GLU A 8 -17.65 -11.21 31.28
CA GLU A 8 -18.85 -11.34 30.46
C GLU A 8 -19.87 -10.30 30.87
N GLU A 9 -20.65 -9.81 29.92
CA GLU A 9 -21.67 -8.81 30.15
C GLU A 9 -22.68 -9.30 31.22
N GLN A 10 -22.96 -8.45 32.19
CA GLN A 10 -23.84 -8.74 33.32
C GLN A 10 -23.48 -10.01 34.14
N SER A 11 -22.21 -10.38 34.18
CA SER A 11 -21.73 -11.59 34.82
C SER A 11 -20.48 -11.33 35.71
N SER A 12 -20.23 -12.20 36.66
CA SER A 12 -18.96 -12.27 37.38
C SER A 12 -17.93 -13.17 36.68
N GLU A 13 -18.33 -13.89 35.64
CA GLU A 13 -17.48 -14.80 34.88
C GLU A 13 -16.47 -14.03 34.02
N MET A 14 -15.23 -14.56 33.96
CA MET A 14 -14.22 -13.99 33.05
C MET A 14 -14.66 -14.12 31.60
N LYS A 15 -14.36 -13.07 30.81
CA LYS A 15 -14.77 -12.97 29.42
C LYS A 15 -14.14 -14.06 28.57
N TYR A 16 -14.94 -14.77 27.81
CA TYR A 16 -14.53 -15.80 26.86
C TYR A 16 -15.16 -15.63 25.46
N THR A 17 -16.12 -14.71 25.32
CA THR A 17 -16.92 -14.52 24.09
C THR A 17 -16.32 -13.52 23.11
N TRP A 18 -15.13 -12.97 23.40
CA TRP A 18 -14.45 -12.03 22.52
C TRP A 18 -13.25 -12.68 21.81
N GLY A 19 -12.63 -11.98 20.86
CA GLY A 19 -11.42 -12.40 20.16
C GLY A 19 -10.21 -11.55 20.57
N MET A 20 -9.01 -12.10 20.47
CA MET A 20 -7.78 -11.34 20.65
C MET A 20 -7.56 -10.40 19.48
N CYS A 21 -7.24 -9.13 19.77
CA CYS A 21 -6.94 -8.09 18.78
C CYS A 21 -6.09 -6.99 19.41
N TRP A 22 -5.84 -5.89 18.71
CA TRP A 22 -4.95 -4.80 19.13
C TRP A 22 -5.28 -4.19 20.50
N ASP A 23 -6.55 -4.16 20.89
CA ASP A 23 -7.02 -3.53 22.14
C ASP A 23 -7.37 -4.55 23.25
N ASP A 24 -7.49 -5.83 22.92
CA ASP A 24 -7.78 -6.88 23.89
C ASP A 24 -6.93 -8.13 23.61
N VAL A 25 -5.92 -8.34 24.46
CA VAL A 25 -5.02 -9.50 24.37
C VAL A 25 -5.28 -10.53 25.47
N MET A 26 -6.42 -10.44 26.16
CA MET A 26 -6.72 -11.24 27.33
C MET A 26 -6.68 -12.75 27.06
N GLN A 27 -7.20 -13.19 25.91
CA GLN A 27 -7.24 -14.62 25.56
C GLN A 27 -5.84 -15.20 25.37
N GLY A 28 -4.95 -14.46 24.67
CA GLY A 28 -3.55 -14.84 24.56
C GLY A 28 -2.83 -14.85 25.92
N GLY A 29 -3.12 -13.87 26.77
CA GLY A 29 -2.58 -13.82 28.14
C GLY A 29 -3.00 -15.02 29.00
N MET A 30 -4.26 -15.44 28.93
CA MET A 30 -4.76 -16.64 29.64
C MET A 30 -4.09 -17.91 29.12
N LEU A 31 -3.96 -18.05 27.79
CA LEU A 31 -3.25 -19.18 27.20
C LEU A 31 -1.81 -19.28 27.67
N LEU A 32 -1.06 -18.17 27.60
CA LEU A 32 0.33 -18.12 28.09
C LEU A 32 0.44 -18.44 29.59
N TYR A 33 -0.51 -17.96 30.38
CA TYR A 33 -0.52 -18.24 31.81
C TYR A 33 -0.80 -19.72 32.07
N ALA A 34 -1.75 -20.33 31.39
CA ALA A 34 -2.03 -21.76 31.48
C ALA A 34 -0.81 -22.61 31.11
N ILE A 35 -0.11 -22.27 30.05
CA ILE A 35 1.10 -22.97 29.60
C ILE A 35 2.22 -22.88 30.66
N ASN A 36 2.47 -21.66 31.15
CA ASN A 36 3.62 -21.42 32.06
C ASN A 36 3.40 -21.92 33.49
N THR A 37 2.16 -21.93 33.98
CA THR A 37 1.87 -22.33 35.36
C THR A 37 1.40 -23.77 35.49
N GLY A 38 0.81 -24.34 34.43
CA GLY A 38 0.16 -25.66 34.47
C GLY A 38 -1.13 -25.68 35.30
N GLU A 39 -1.64 -24.52 35.75
CA GLU A 39 -2.85 -24.45 36.58
C GLU A 39 -4.10 -24.75 35.76
N SER A 40 -4.84 -25.77 36.16
CA SER A 40 -6.04 -26.24 35.44
C SER A 40 -7.11 -25.16 35.27
N GLN A 41 -7.27 -24.26 36.24
CA GLN A 41 -8.24 -23.17 36.18
C GLN A 41 -8.04 -22.26 34.96
N TRP A 42 -6.80 -22.01 34.55
CA TRP A 42 -6.51 -21.19 33.37
C TRP A 42 -6.68 -21.96 32.06
N LYS A 43 -6.29 -23.23 32.07
CA LYS A 43 -6.60 -24.16 30.98
C LYS A 43 -8.12 -24.24 30.74
N ASP A 44 -8.90 -24.40 31.81
CA ASP A 44 -10.35 -24.49 31.76
C ASP A 44 -10.97 -23.18 31.28
N GLN A 45 -10.47 -22.03 31.73
CA GLN A 45 -10.96 -20.72 31.28
C GLN A 45 -10.64 -20.48 29.82
N PHE A 46 -9.45 -20.83 29.35
CA PHE A 46 -9.11 -20.74 27.93
C PHE A 46 -9.89 -21.75 27.09
N THR A 47 -10.17 -22.95 27.63
CA THR A 47 -11.02 -23.93 26.98
C THR A 47 -12.42 -23.38 26.67
N LYS A 48 -13.02 -22.61 27.60
CA LYS A 48 -14.33 -21.95 27.36
C LYS A 48 -14.30 -21.03 26.13
N HIS A 49 -13.19 -20.32 25.93
CA HIS A 49 -13.00 -19.48 24.77
C HIS A 49 -12.99 -20.30 23.48
N LEU A 50 -12.19 -21.36 23.38
CA LEU A 50 -12.18 -22.21 22.19
C LEU A 50 -13.51 -22.95 21.97
N GLU A 51 -14.19 -23.36 23.06
CA GLU A 51 -15.54 -23.94 22.92
C GLU A 51 -16.53 -22.93 22.36
N TYR A 52 -16.54 -21.67 22.84
CA TYR A 52 -17.38 -20.62 22.29
C TYR A 52 -17.17 -20.44 20.80
N TRP A 53 -15.92 -20.52 20.33
CA TRP A 53 -15.56 -20.38 18.93
C TRP A 53 -15.81 -21.65 18.09
N THR A 54 -16.08 -22.77 18.70
CA THR A 54 -16.28 -24.07 18.01
C THR A 54 -17.71 -24.61 18.22
N THR A 55 -17.94 -25.32 19.31
CA THR A 55 -19.18 -26.05 19.57
C THR A 55 -20.15 -25.34 20.50
N GLY A 56 -19.73 -24.22 21.08
CA GLY A 56 -20.50 -23.46 22.08
C GLY A 56 -20.11 -23.80 23.51
N TYR A 57 -20.31 -22.83 24.40
CA TYR A 57 -20.16 -22.96 25.84
C TYR A 57 -21.20 -22.14 26.58
N GLY A 58 -21.80 -22.68 27.64
CA GLY A 58 -22.74 -21.95 28.48
C GLY A 58 -23.98 -21.43 27.74
N GLY A 59 -24.43 -22.11 26.69
CA GLY A 59 -25.54 -21.67 25.82
C GLY A 59 -25.16 -20.53 24.85
N LYS A 60 -23.89 -20.12 24.77
CA LYS A 60 -23.38 -19.12 23.84
C LYS A 60 -22.46 -19.77 22.82
N GLN A 61 -22.53 -19.33 21.57
CA GLN A 61 -21.64 -19.73 20.49
C GLN A 61 -21.42 -18.57 19.54
N ILE A 62 -20.23 -18.49 18.96
CA ILE A 62 -19.96 -17.55 17.87
C ILE A 62 -20.92 -17.80 16.69
N THR A 63 -21.33 -16.74 16.02
CA THR A 63 -22.09 -16.87 14.78
C THR A 63 -21.18 -17.35 13.66
N TYR A 64 -21.68 -18.27 12.84
CA TYR A 64 -20.99 -18.68 11.63
C TYR A 64 -21.67 -18.08 10.40
N THR A 65 -20.88 -17.67 9.42
CA THR A 65 -21.41 -17.28 8.11
C THR A 65 -21.96 -18.51 7.37
N PRO A 66 -22.74 -18.34 6.29
CA PRO A 66 -23.21 -19.46 5.45
C PRO A 66 -22.08 -20.39 4.98
N ASP A 67 -20.91 -19.85 4.63
CA ASP A 67 -19.73 -20.63 4.20
C ASP A 67 -18.92 -21.18 5.39
N GLY A 68 -19.36 -20.85 6.62
CA GLY A 68 -18.82 -21.42 7.85
C GLY A 68 -17.59 -20.73 8.40
N LEU A 69 -17.40 -19.45 8.11
CA LEU A 69 -16.45 -18.61 8.82
C LEU A 69 -17.02 -18.25 10.20
N PRO A 70 -16.29 -18.42 11.31
CA PRO A 70 -16.68 -17.85 12.60
C PRO A 70 -16.57 -16.33 12.56
N TRP A 71 -17.70 -15.65 12.72
CA TRP A 71 -17.83 -14.21 12.53
C TRP A 71 -18.17 -13.49 13.83
N LEU A 72 -17.23 -12.70 14.33
CA LEU A 72 -17.39 -11.95 15.60
C LEU A 72 -17.89 -10.53 15.37
N PHE A 73 -17.27 -9.83 14.43
CA PHE A 73 -17.48 -8.41 14.23
C PHE A 73 -17.17 -8.00 12.79
N GLN A 74 -17.90 -7.01 12.27
CA GLN A 74 -17.81 -6.58 10.88
C GLN A 74 -16.43 -6.00 10.51
N TRP A 75 -15.86 -5.18 11.36
CA TRP A 75 -14.59 -4.51 11.05
C TRP A 75 -13.42 -5.46 11.27
N GLY A 76 -12.93 -5.99 10.16
CA GLY A 76 -11.83 -6.97 10.20
C GLY A 76 -12.28 -8.33 10.74
N SER A 77 -13.33 -8.93 10.16
CA SER A 77 -13.85 -10.22 10.62
C SER A 77 -12.79 -11.33 10.61
N LEU A 78 -11.91 -11.33 9.61
CA LEU A 78 -10.82 -12.31 9.51
C LEU A 78 -9.72 -12.10 10.54
N ARG A 79 -9.47 -10.87 11.00
CA ARG A 79 -8.55 -10.58 12.11
C ARG A 79 -8.85 -11.45 13.33
N HIS A 80 -10.11 -11.46 13.75
CA HIS A 80 -10.53 -12.21 14.93
C HIS A 80 -10.50 -13.72 14.71
N ALA A 81 -10.95 -14.16 13.54
CA ALA A 81 -10.99 -15.58 13.19
C ALA A 81 -9.57 -16.18 13.09
N THR A 82 -8.66 -15.53 12.36
CA THR A 82 -7.28 -16.02 12.19
C THR A 82 -6.46 -15.95 13.47
N THR A 83 -6.65 -14.90 14.30
CA THR A 83 -6.01 -14.84 15.60
C THR A 83 -6.49 -15.95 16.53
N THR A 84 -7.79 -16.29 16.50
CA THR A 84 -8.30 -17.42 17.28
C THR A 84 -7.80 -18.76 16.72
N ALA A 85 -7.66 -18.89 15.40
CA ALA A 85 -7.02 -20.06 14.78
C ALA A 85 -5.57 -20.24 15.26
N PHE A 86 -4.78 -19.16 15.30
CA PHE A 86 -3.44 -19.17 15.88
C PHE A 86 -3.44 -19.65 17.33
N LEU A 87 -4.30 -19.08 18.20
CA LEU A 87 -4.41 -19.51 19.59
C LEU A 87 -4.82 -20.98 19.71
N ALA A 88 -5.67 -21.47 18.81
CA ALA A 88 -6.07 -22.87 18.76
C ALA A 88 -4.89 -23.79 18.43
N TYR A 89 -4.05 -23.46 17.42
CA TYR A 89 -2.85 -24.22 17.12
C TYR A 89 -1.88 -24.29 18.31
N VAL A 90 -1.61 -23.14 18.95
CA VAL A 90 -0.75 -23.09 20.14
C VAL A 90 -1.31 -23.95 21.28
N ALA A 91 -2.63 -23.87 21.50
CA ALA A 91 -3.26 -24.66 22.55
C ALA A 91 -3.22 -26.17 22.27
N VAL A 92 -3.39 -26.58 21.01
CA VAL A 92 -3.24 -27.99 20.61
C VAL A 92 -1.86 -28.50 20.93
N ASP A 93 -0.84 -27.72 20.54
CA ASP A 93 0.56 -28.10 20.76
C ASP A 93 0.98 -28.09 22.25
N GLN A 94 0.45 -27.17 23.05
CA GLN A 94 0.94 -26.93 24.43
C GLN A 94 0.00 -27.43 25.54
N LEU A 95 -1.32 -27.51 25.30
CA LEU A 95 -2.28 -27.83 26.35
C LEU A 95 -3.09 -29.13 26.13
N TYR A 96 -3.23 -29.56 24.86
CA TYR A 96 -4.11 -30.68 24.52
C TYR A 96 -3.38 -31.85 23.85
N GLN A 97 -2.09 -32.01 24.07
CA GLN A 97 -1.29 -33.10 23.53
C GLN A 97 -1.85 -34.48 23.95
N ASP A 98 -2.37 -34.59 25.16
CA ASP A 98 -2.95 -35.82 25.74
C ASP A 98 -4.48 -35.90 25.53
N ASP A 99 -5.14 -34.93 24.90
CA ASP A 99 -6.58 -34.88 24.63
C ASP A 99 -6.85 -34.89 23.13
N THR A 100 -6.76 -36.07 22.53
CA THR A 100 -6.92 -36.26 21.06
C THR A 100 -8.19 -35.63 20.52
N ALA A 101 -9.30 -35.72 21.26
CA ALA A 101 -10.59 -35.20 20.79
C ALA A 101 -10.59 -33.67 20.70
N LYS A 102 -10.01 -32.97 21.69
CA LYS A 102 -9.85 -31.52 21.65
C LYS A 102 -8.79 -31.11 20.61
N ALA A 103 -7.69 -31.85 20.55
CA ALA A 103 -6.64 -31.57 19.56
C ALA A 103 -7.16 -31.64 18.14
N GLU A 104 -7.90 -32.67 17.78
CA GLU A 104 -8.53 -32.80 16.45
C GLU A 104 -9.58 -31.71 16.20
N LYS A 105 -10.43 -31.44 17.17
CA LYS A 105 -11.48 -30.40 17.03
C LYS A 105 -10.90 -29.03 16.78
N TYR A 106 -9.92 -28.61 17.59
CA TYR A 106 -9.36 -27.26 17.49
C TYR A 106 -8.43 -27.11 16.29
N THR A 107 -7.71 -28.16 15.90
CA THR A 107 -6.96 -28.19 14.65
C THR A 107 -7.89 -28.03 13.45
N LYS A 108 -8.95 -28.82 13.39
CA LYS A 108 -9.93 -28.73 12.29
C LYS A 108 -10.59 -27.35 12.21
N PHE A 109 -10.85 -26.72 13.34
CA PHE A 109 -11.36 -25.34 13.38
C PHE A 109 -10.33 -24.36 12.79
N ALA A 110 -9.08 -24.43 13.23
CA ALA A 110 -8.03 -23.54 12.75
C ALA A 110 -7.75 -23.73 11.26
N ASP A 111 -7.62 -24.98 10.79
CA ASP A 111 -7.45 -25.34 9.39
C ASP A 111 -8.58 -24.77 8.52
N LYS A 112 -9.83 -24.89 8.98
CA LYS A 112 -10.98 -24.38 8.25
C LYS A 112 -10.97 -22.86 8.11
N VAL A 113 -10.62 -22.14 9.17
CA VAL A 113 -10.48 -20.67 9.13
C VAL A 113 -9.41 -20.25 8.15
N MET A 114 -8.24 -20.89 8.19
CA MET A 114 -7.14 -20.55 7.32
C MET A 114 -7.45 -20.88 5.86
N ASN A 115 -8.01 -22.05 5.59
CA ASN A 115 -8.42 -22.45 4.24
C ASN A 115 -9.50 -21.52 3.67
N TYR A 116 -10.44 -21.07 4.50
CA TYR A 116 -11.42 -20.05 4.08
C TYR A 116 -10.71 -18.78 3.58
N CYS A 117 -9.68 -18.31 4.28
CA CYS A 117 -8.89 -17.16 3.84
C CYS A 117 -8.18 -17.39 2.49
N PHE A 118 -7.82 -18.63 2.19
CA PHE A 118 -7.13 -19.03 0.94
C PHE A 118 -8.06 -19.30 -0.23
N GLY A 119 -9.38 -19.19 -0.03
CA GLY A 119 -10.37 -19.38 -1.09
C GLY A 119 -11.25 -20.63 -0.96
N ASP A 120 -11.09 -21.42 0.10
CA ASP A 120 -12.03 -22.54 0.40
C ASP A 120 -13.36 -21.98 0.95
N ASN A 121 -14.06 -21.27 0.08
CA ASN A 121 -15.37 -20.66 0.31
C ASN A 121 -16.22 -20.74 -0.98
N SER A 122 -17.52 -20.45 -0.90
CA SER A 122 -18.43 -20.58 -2.03
C SER A 122 -18.10 -19.71 -3.24
N LYS A 123 -17.25 -18.71 -3.06
CA LYS A 123 -16.83 -17.77 -4.12
C LYS A 123 -15.49 -18.14 -4.75
N ASN A 124 -14.75 -19.12 -4.20
CA ASN A 124 -13.34 -19.42 -4.55
C ASN A 124 -12.45 -18.16 -4.48
N PHE A 125 -12.80 -17.21 -3.59
CA PHE A 125 -12.14 -15.92 -3.46
C PHE A 125 -11.14 -15.97 -2.31
N SER A 126 -9.85 -15.71 -2.61
CA SER A 126 -8.82 -15.54 -1.59
C SER A 126 -8.96 -14.17 -0.92
N TYR A 127 -8.91 -14.13 0.40
CA TYR A 127 -8.82 -12.87 1.17
C TYR A 127 -7.37 -12.44 1.43
N VAL A 128 -6.42 -13.09 0.76
CA VAL A 128 -4.99 -12.80 0.84
C VAL A 128 -4.53 -12.18 -0.47
N VAL A 129 -4.02 -10.96 -0.40
CA VAL A 129 -3.58 -10.20 -1.56
C VAL A 129 -2.48 -10.94 -2.34
N GLY A 130 -2.68 -11.08 -3.63
CA GLY A 130 -1.72 -11.75 -4.53
C GLY A 130 -1.70 -13.27 -4.43
N MET A 131 -2.66 -13.88 -3.73
CA MET A 131 -2.77 -15.33 -3.61
C MET A 131 -3.95 -15.87 -4.43
N GLY A 132 -3.68 -16.85 -5.31
CA GLY A 132 -4.71 -17.43 -6.17
C GLY A 132 -5.04 -16.54 -7.39
N GLU A 133 -6.11 -16.90 -8.11
CA GLU A 133 -6.54 -16.17 -9.31
C GLU A 133 -7.46 -14.99 -8.98
N ASP A 134 -8.27 -15.14 -7.93
CA ASP A 134 -9.24 -14.14 -7.49
C ASP A 134 -8.96 -13.70 -6.04
N TYR A 135 -8.53 -12.46 -5.89
CA TYR A 135 -8.12 -11.86 -4.62
C TYR A 135 -8.42 -10.35 -4.61
N PRO A 136 -8.40 -9.67 -3.43
CA PRO A 136 -8.67 -8.24 -3.33
C PRO A 136 -7.79 -7.40 -4.25
N GLN A 137 -8.40 -6.47 -5.00
CA GLN A 137 -7.72 -5.55 -5.91
C GLN A 137 -7.64 -4.12 -5.35
N ALA A 138 -8.50 -3.79 -4.38
CA ALA A 138 -8.64 -2.43 -3.83
C ALA A 138 -8.47 -2.41 -2.29
N TRP A 139 -7.41 -3.04 -1.79
CA TRP A 139 -7.10 -3.02 -0.34
C TRP A 139 -6.81 -1.61 0.17
N HIS A 140 -7.31 -1.32 1.36
CA HIS A 140 -7.18 -0.01 2.00
C HIS A 140 -5.78 0.18 2.59
N HIS A 141 -4.83 0.63 1.76
CA HIS A 141 -3.45 0.89 2.20
C HIS A 141 -2.81 2.02 1.38
N ARG A 142 -2.58 3.15 2.04
CA ARG A 142 -2.10 4.37 1.39
C ARG A 142 -0.78 4.20 0.66
N THR A 143 0.20 3.59 1.32
CA THR A 143 1.56 3.50 0.77
C THR A 143 1.62 2.63 -0.48
N SER A 144 0.97 1.46 -0.48
CA SER A 144 0.95 0.57 -1.64
C SER A 144 0.18 1.14 -2.82
N SER A 145 -0.68 2.13 -2.58
CA SER A 145 -1.38 2.82 -3.66
C SER A 145 -0.43 3.53 -4.62
N GLY A 146 0.76 3.95 -4.16
CA GLY A 146 1.71 4.74 -4.92
C GLY A 146 1.24 6.17 -5.19
N ALA A 147 0.15 6.61 -4.56
CA ALA A 147 -0.35 7.97 -4.73
C ALA A 147 0.62 8.96 -4.10
N TRP A 148 1.13 9.90 -4.91
CA TRP A 148 2.01 10.98 -4.50
C TRP A 148 1.27 12.13 -3.80
N ASN A 149 -0.05 12.13 -3.85
CA ASN A 149 -0.95 13.11 -3.22
C ASN A 149 -1.99 12.42 -2.32
N ASP A 150 -2.96 13.18 -1.83
CA ASP A 150 -4.00 12.64 -0.94
C ASP A 150 -5.18 11.96 -1.66
N LYS A 151 -5.07 11.70 -2.97
CA LYS A 151 -6.10 11.03 -3.77
C LYS A 151 -5.97 9.50 -3.82
N TRP A 152 -5.23 8.93 -2.89
CA TRP A 152 -5.02 7.48 -2.79
C TRP A 152 -6.32 6.68 -2.63
N SER A 153 -7.37 7.29 -2.06
CA SER A 153 -8.69 6.66 -1.89
C SER A 153 -9.45 6.44 -3.21
N ASN A 154 -8.97 7.00 -4.32
CA ASN A 154 -9.55 6.77 -5.65
C ASN A 154 -9.00 5.52 -6.33
N ILE A 155 -8.04 4.83 -5.72
CA ILE A 155 -7.49 3.58 -6.24
C ILE A 155 -8.59 2.53 -6.33
N GLY A 156 -8.61 1.78 -7.44
CA GLY A 156 -9.62 0.75 -7.69
C GLY A 156 -10.97 1.28 -8.16
N GLN A 157 -11.15 2.59 -8.31
CA GLN A 157 -12.32 3.15 -8.99
C GLN A 157 -12.17 2.99 -10.50
N THR A 158 -13.28 2.67 -11.17
CA THR A 158 -13.27 2.32 -12.59
C THR A 158 -13.32 3.52 -13.53
N GLU A 159 -13.51 4.74 -13.01
CA GLU A 159 -13.72 5.94 -13.83
C GLU A 159 -12.94 7.15 -13.28
N GLY A 160 -12.40 7.95 -14.21
CA GLY A 160 -11.74 9.22 -13.97
C GLY A 160 -10.21 9.18 -14.06
N GLU A 161 -9.59 10.36 -14.14
CA GLU A 161 -8.12 10.51 -14.27
C GLU A 161 -7.34 9.97 -13.05
N ASP A 162 -8.01 9.86 -11.89
CA ASP A 162 -7.42 9.37 -10.64
C ASP A 162 -7.72 7.87 -10.40
N ALA A 163 -8.47 7.22 -11.29
CA ALA A 163 -8.76 5.79 -11.20
C ALA A 163 -7.52 4.99 -11.63
N LYS A 164 -6.78 4.49 -10.65
CA LYS A 164 -5.54 3.73 -10.87
C LYS A 164 -5.54 2.48 -10.02
N PRO A 165 -4.97 1.37 -10.51
CA PRO A 165 -4.67 0.24 -9.65
C PRO A 165 -3.62 0.62 -8.61
N HIS A 166 -3.48 -0.15 -7.56
CA HIS A 166 -2.33 -0.01 -6.66
C HIS A 166 -1.01 -0.08 -7.45
N ALA A 167 -0.05 0.79 -7.10
CA ALA A 167 1.29 0.75 -7.69
C ALA A 167 2.01 -0.54 -7.30
N HIS A 168 1.85 -0.95 -6.06
CA HIS A 168 2.53 -2.10 -5.46
C HIS A 168 1.52 -3.10 -4.92
N ILE A 169 1.77 -4.38 -5.15
CA ILE A 169 0.95 -5.47 -4.63
C ILE A 169 1.49 -5.87 -3.26
N LEU A 170 0.65 -5.83 -2.24
CA LEU A 170 1.00 -6.28 -0.88
C LEU A 170 0.86 -7.80 -0.77
N TYR A 171 1.71 -8.53 -1.49
CA TYR A 171 1.69 -9.99 -1.50
C TYR A 171 1.64 -10.59 -0.09
N GLY A 172 0.68 -11.47 0.12
CA GLY A 172 0.50 -12.17 1.38
C GLY A 172 -0.27 -11.40 2.47
N ALA A 173 -0.70 -10.16 2.22
CA ALA A 173 -1.46 -9.39 3.20
C ALA A 173 -2.90 -9.88 3.30
N LEU A 174 -3.36 -10.16 4.52
CA LEU A 174 -4.76 -10.48 4.82
C LEU A 174 -5.57 -9.18 4.91
N VAL A 175 -6.70 -9.12 4.22
CA VAL A 175 -7.68 -8.02 4.32
C VAL A 175 -8.68 -8.25 5.46
N GLY A 176 -9.48 -7.23 5.76
CA GLY A 176 -10.50 -7.25 6.81
C GLY A 176 -11.48 -8.42 6.74
N GLY A 177 -11.92 -8.77 5.54
CA GLY A 177 -12.76 -9.94 5.32
C GLY A 177 -14.25 -9.64 5.11
N PRO A 178 -15.09 -10.68 5.04
CA PRO A 178 -16.49 -10.58 4.66
C PRO A 178 -17.40 -10.10 5.79
N ASP A 179 -18.64 -9.77 5.41
CA ASP A 179 -19.75 -9.59 6.33
C ASP A 179 -20.30 -10.93 6.84
N GLN A 180 -21.31 -10.85 7.72
CA GLN A 180 -21.93 -12.04 8.33
C GLN A 180 -22.62 -12.98 7.33
N LYS A 181 -22.80 -12.54 6.06
CA LYS A 181 -23.44 -13.30 4.99
C LYS A 181 -22.47 -13.68 3.88
N ASP A 182 -21.17 -13.67 4.16
CA ASP A 182 -20.08 -13.86 3.20
C ASP A 182 -20.03 -12.79 2.09
N GLY A 183 -20.70 -11.64 2.28
CA GLY A 183 -20.60 -10.50 1.38
C GLY A 183 -19.25 -9.81 1.53
N TYR A 184 -18.63 -9.43 0.39
CA TYR A 184 -17.36 -8.68 0.39
C TYR A 184 -17.44 -7.52 -0.58
N SER A 185 -16.97 -6.35 -0.16
CA SER A 185 -16.87 -5.17 -0.99
C SER A 185 -15.39 -4.85 -1.26
N ASP A 186 -14.98 -5.02 -2.51
CA ASP A 186 -13.60 -4.72 -2.94
C ASP A 186 -13.48 -3.27 -3.40
N LYS A 187 -13.65 -2.34 -2.44
CA LYS A 187 -13.49 -0.90 -2.67
C LYS A 187 -12.58 -0.32 -1.61
N ILE A 188 -11.62 0.47 -2.01
CA ILE A 188 -10.63 1.05 -1.08
C ILE A 188 -11.27 1.87 0.04
N GLY A 189 -12.44 2.48 -0.20
CA GLY A 189 -13.20 3.26 0.80
C GLY A 189 -14.00 2.39 1.78
N ASP A 190 -14.23 1.12 1.46
CA ASP A 190 -14.97 0.19 2.33
C ASP A 190 -13.99 -0.52 3.28
N TYR A 191 -13.26 0.28 4.06
CA TYR A 191 -12.14 -0.13 4.89
C TYR A 191 -12.47 -1.25 5.90
N GLN A 192 -13.73 -1.41 6.31
CA GLN A 192 -14.16 -2.52 7.16
C GLN A 192 -13.89 -3.89 6.53
N TYR A 193 -13.92 -3.96 5.19
CA TYR A 193 -13.66 -5.16 4.39
C TYR A 193 -12.22 -5.23 3.90
N THR A 194 -11.67 -4.08 3.47
CA THR A 194 -10.46 -4.02 2.64
C THR A 194 -9.21 -3.56 3.38
N GLU A 195 -9.33 -3.13 4.64
CA GLU A 195 -8.18 -2.69 5.43
C GLU A 195 -7.19 -3.84 5.64
N VAL A 196 -5.90 -3.51 5.51
CA VAL A 196 -4.76 -4.37 5.84
C VAL A 196 -4.00 -3.72 6.98
N ALA A 197 -4.03 -4.30 8.16
CA ALA A 197 -3.44 -3.74 9.36
C ALA A 197 -2.44 -4.73 10.01
N ILE A 198 -1.54 -4.21 10.83
CA ILE A 198 -0.54 -5.02 11.53
C ILE A 198 -1.21 -6.09 12.40
N ASP A 199 -2.23 -5.71 13.15
CA ASP A 199 -2.96 -6.64 14.01
C ASP A 199 -3.78 -7.68 13.23
N TYR A 200 -4.29 -7.35 12.02
CA TYR A 200 -4.97 -8.32 11.15
C TYR A 200 -4.00 -9.42 10.71
N ASN A 201 -2.78 -9.01 10.40
CA ASN A 201 -1.76 -9.89 9.86
C ASN A 201 -0.92 -10.59 10.95
N ALA A 202 -0.92 -10.12 12.19
CA ALA A 202 -0.14 -10.74 13.27
C ALA A 202 -0.61 -12.17 13.59
N GLY A 203 -1.88 -12.34 13.90
CA GLY A 203 -2.46 -13.65 14.18
C GLY A 203 -2.47 -14.56 12.95
N TYR A 204 -2.77 -14.00 11.80
CA TYR A 204 -2.71 -14.71 10.52
C TYR A 204 -1.30 -15.25 10.21
N THR A 205 -0.27 -14.42 10.31
CA THR A 205 1.12 -14.85 10.08
C THR A 205 1.55 -15.93 11.08
N ALA A 206 1.15 -15.77 12.33
CA ALA A 206 1.46 -16.80 13.35
C ALA A 206 0.74 -18.12 13.08
N ALA A 207 -0.52 -18.10 12.61
CA ALA A 207 -1.23 -19.29 12.18
C ALA A 207 -0.58 -19.94 10.95
N LEU A 208 -0.08 -19.14 9.98
CA LEU A 208 0.70 -19.65 8.84
C LEU A 208 1.95 -20.39 9.30
N CYS A 209 2.70 -19.84 10.26
CA CYS A 209 3.88 -20.52 10.81
C CYS A 209 3.51 -21.90 11.40
N ALA A 210 2.41 -21.98 12.15
CA ALA A 210 1.93 -23.25 12.69
C ALA A 210 1.51 -24.24 11.60
N MET A 211 0.89 -23.75 10.49
CA MET A 211 0.55 -24.59 9.35
C MET A 211 1.80 -25.12 8.64
N VAL A 212 2.81 -24.26 8.43
CA VAL A 212 4.08 -24.68 7.80
C VAL A 212 4.79 -25.72 8.64
N ASP A 213 4.83 -25.54 9.98
CA ASP A 213 5.41 -26.52 10.89
C ASP A 213 4.69 -27.87 10.79
N LYS A 214 3.36 -27.84 10.72
CA LYS A 214 2.52 -29.03 10.69
C LYS A 214 2.48 -29.74 9.34
N TYR A 215 2.38 -29.01 8.25
CA TYR A 215 2.12 -29.56 6.91
C TYR A 215 3.34 -29.48 6.00
N GLY A 216 4.38 -28.77 6.40
CA GLY A 216 5.53 -28.48 5.55
C GLY A 216 5.23 -27.42 4.50
N GLY A 217 6.14 -27.31 3.54
CA GLY A 217 6.02 -26.39 2.42
C GLY A 217 7.35 -26.24 1.69
N THR A 218 7.29 -25.79 0.45
CA THR A 218 8.49 -25.45 -0.35
C THR A 218 8.44 -23.97 -0.65
N SER A 219 9.55 -23.28 -0.39
CA SER A 219 9.64 -21.85 -0.74
C SER A 219 9.72 -21.69 -2.25
N ASP A 220 8.95 -20.76 -2.78
CA ASP A 220 9.08 -20.30 -4.15
C ASP A 220 10.25 -19.31 -4.23
N GLN A 221 11.28 -19.64 -5.02
CA GLN A 221 12.50 -18.83 -5.14
C GLN A 221 12.26 -17.57 -5.99
N ASP A 222 11.22 -17.57 -6.82
CA ASP A 222 10.84 -16.46 -7.69
C ASP A 222 9.77 -15.55 -7.05
N PHE A 223 9.43 -15.79 -5.79
CA PHE A 223 8.46 -15.00 -5.05
C PHE A 223 9.13 -14.01 -4.06
N PRO A 224 8.66 -12.76 -3.95
CA PRO A 224 7.62 -12.15 -4.77
C PRO A 224 8.11 -11.82 -6.18
N PRO A 225 7.21 -11.83 -7.19
CA PRO A 225 7.60 -11.50 -8.56
C PRO A 225 8.06 -10.05 -8.66
N THR A 226 8.97 -9.80 -9.62
CA THR A 226 9.42 -8.42 -9.90
C THR A 226 8.26 -7.60 -10.45
N GLU A 227 7.94 -6.51 -9.77
CA GLU A 227 6.87 -5.61 -10.20
C GLU A 227 7.29 -4.79 -11.43
N THR A 228 6.37 -4.67 -12.39
CA THR A 228 6.50 -3.71 -13.48
C THR A 228 5.94 -2.36 -13.06
N PRO A 229 6.68 -1.25 -13.24
CA PRO A 229 6.17 0.08 -12.94
C PRO A 229 4.82 0.34 -13.62
N LYS A 230 3.83 0.78 -12.89
CA LYS A 230 2.49 1.07 -13.40
C LYS A 230 2.40 2.41 -14.15
N TRP A 231 3.31 3.34 -13.82
CA TRP A 231 3.43 4.68 -14.41
C TRP A 231 4.82 5.26 -14.14
N ASP A 232 5.14 6.36 -14.86
CA ASP A 232 6.37 7.08 -14.63
C ASP A 232 6.33 7.84 -13.30
N GLU A 233 7.31 7.59 -12.45
CA GLU A 233 7.46 8.33 -11.19
C GLU A 233 8.22 9.65 -11.37
N PHE A 234 9.12 9.70 -12.34
CA PHE A 234 9.91 10.88 -12.68
C PHE A 234 9.67 11.24 -14.14
N PHE A 235 9.19 12.43 -14.39
CA PHE A 235 8.91 12.86 -15.76
C PHE A 235 8.92 14.39 -15.89
N MET A 236 8.97 14.86 -17.13
CA MET A 236 8.94 16.27 -17.46
C MET A 236 7.59 16.62 -18.10
N LYS A 237 7.06 17.80 -17.77
CA LYS A 237 5.96 18.43 -18.48
C LYS A 237 6.42 19.76 -19.03
N ALA A 238 6.04 20.09 -20.25
CA ALA A 238 6.35 21.37 -20.87
C ALA A 238 5.11 21.95 -21.56
N SER A 239 5.02 23.26 -21.55
CA SER A 239 4.01 24.02 -22.30
C SER A 239 4.59 25.37 -22.73
N ILE A 240 4.00 25.98 -23.75
CA ILE A 240 4.28 27.37 -24.11
C ILE A 240 3.63 28.26 -23.05
N ASN A 241 4.42 29.10 -22.41
CA ASN A 241 3.96 30.09 -21.45
C ASN A 241 3.57 31.40 -22.16
N GLN A 242 4.44 31.85 -23.07
CA GLN A 242 4.22 33.03 -23.91
C GLN A 242 4.89 32.82 -25.28
N SER A 243 4.36 33.45 -26.31
CA SER A 243 4.93 33.44 -27.65
C SER A 243 4.69 34.77 -28.34
N ALA A 244 5.68 35.26 -29.05
CA ALA A 244 5.60 36.44 -29.90
C ALA A 244 6.47 36.25 -31.15
N SER A 245 6.52 37.24 -32.05
CA SER A 245 7.28 37.17 -33.31
C SER A 245 8.80 37.05 -33.14
N SER A 246 9.35 37.31 -31.95
CA SER A 246 10.79 37.28 -31.67
C SER A 246 11.17 36.34 -30.49
N TYR A 247 10.21 35.64 -29.87
CA TYR A 247 10.52 34.71 -28.77
C TYR A 247 9.43 33.67 -28.52
N THR A 248 9.87 32.57 -27.94
CA THR A 248 9.00 31.60 -27.27
C THR A 248 9.50 31.40 -25.84
N GLU A 249 8.61 31.55 -24.88
CA GLU A 249 8.84 31.26 -23.48
C GLU A 249 8.17 29.95 -23.10
N LEU A 250 8.96 29.04 -22.58
CA LEU A 250 8.54 27.71 -22.17
C LEU A 250 8.36 27.66 -20.67
N LYS A 251 7.33 26.97 -20.24
CA LYS A 251 7.11 26.58 -18.86
C LYS A 251 7.30 25.08 -18.72
N VAL A 252 8.27 24.69 -17.92
CA VAL A 252 8.68 23.30 -17.74
C VAL A 252 8.59 22.92 -16.28
N PHE A 253 8.07 21.72 -16.04
CA PHE A 253 8.03 21.10 -14.70
C PHE A 253 8.85 19.83 -14.70
N ALA A 254 9.77 19.70 -13.77
CA ALA A 254 10.33 18.42 -13.37
C ALA A 254 9.44 17.84 -12.27
N MET A 255 8.85 16.67 -12.52
CA MET A 255 7.87 16.03 -11.64
C MET A 255 8.50 14.86 -10.90
N ASN A 256 8.16 14.74 -9.60
CA ASN A 256 8.50 13.60 -8.77
C ASN A 256 7.23 13.04 -8.12
N HIS A 257 6.75 11.93 -8.66
CA HIS A 257 5.58 11.22 -8.15
C HIS A 257 5.96 9.88 -7.51
N SER A 258 7.24 9.73 -7.08
CA SER A 258 7.66 8.54 -6.34
C SER A 258 6.96 8.47 -4.98
N ALA A 259 6.41 7.31 -4.62
CA ALA A 259 5.64 7.15 -3.41
C ALA A 259 6.05 5.94 -2.55
N TRP A 260 6.62 4.90 -3.19
CA TRP A 260 7.07 3.72 -2.47
C TRP A 260 8.23 3.01 -3.19
N PRO A 261 9.44 3.14 -2.71
CA PRO A 261 9.84 4.13 -1.71
C PRO A 261 9.79 5.56 -2.26
N ALA A 262 9.38 6.50 -1.44
CA ALA A 262 9.49 7.91 -1.76
C ALA A 262 10.96 8.31 -1.88
N ARG A 263 11.32 8.96 -3.00
CA ARG A 263 12.72 9.31 -3.31
C ARG A 263 12.83 10.77 -3.70
N THR A 264 13.87 11.46 -3.25
CA THR A 264 14.17 12.82 -3.69
C THR A 264 15.05 12.80 -4.93
N ILE A 265 14.77 13.68 -5.90
CA ILE A 265 15.68 13.93 -7.01
C ILE A 265 16.69 15.00 -6.59
N LYS A 266 17.97 14.70 -6.78
CA LYS A 266 19.08 15.64 -6.52
C LYS A 266 19.89 15.80 -7.78
N ASN A 267 20.58 16.95 -7.93
CA ASN A 267 21.49 17.25 -9.03
C ASN A 267 20.84 17.04 -10.41
N LEU A 268 19.56 17.41 -10.53
CA LEU A 268 18.81 17.25 -11.76
C LEU A 268 19.32 18.20 -12.83
N SER A 269 19.42 17.70 -14.06
CA SER A 269 19.53 18.52 -15.26
C SER A 269 18.69 17.91 -16.38
N TYR A 270 18.25 18.74 -17.30
CA TYR A 270 17.52 18.31 -18.48
C TYR A 270 17.87 19.16 -19.68
N ASN A 271 17.69 18.61 -20.87
CA ASN A 271 17.93 19.28 -22.15
C ASN A 271 16.60 19.62 -22.81
N TYR A 272 16.53 20.80 -23.40
CA TYR A 272 15.45 21.19 -24.28
C TYR A 272 16.00 21.39 -25.70
N TYR A 273 15.47 20.64 -26.65
CA TYR A 273 15.90 20.67 -28.05
C TYR A 273 15.00 21.58 -28.85
N PHE A 274 15.59 22.34 -29.81
CA PHE A 274 14.88 23.22 -30.72
C PHE A 274 15.57 23.26 -32.09
N ASP A 275 14.80 23.51 -33.14
CA ASP A 275 15.27 23.62 -34.52
C ASP A 275 15.33 25.08 -34.91
N ILE A 276 16.40 25.49 -35.60
CA ILE A 276 16.61 26.83 -36.10
C ILE A 276 16.62 26.88 -37.65
N SER A 277 16.10 25.85 -38.33
CA SER A 277 16.13 25.77 -39.79
C SER A 277 15.51 27.00 -40.45
N GLU A 278 14.36 27.47 -39.95
CA GLU A 278 13.70 28.68 -40.49
C GLU A 278 14.56 29.94 -40.35
N LEU A 279 15.28 30.04 -39.22
CA LEU A 279 16.20 31.15 -38.99
C LEU A 279 17.42 31.11 -39.95
N VAL A 280 17.94 29.91 -40.22
CA VAL A 280 19.07 29.69 -41.14
C VAL A 280 18.63 29.98 -42.59
N ASP A 281 17.45 29.54 -42.98
CA ASP A 281 16.92 29.81 -44.31
C ASP A 281 16.69 31.32 -44.58
N ALA A 282 16.45 32.07 -43.52
CA ALA A 282 16.37 33.53 -43.54
C ALA A 282 17.73 34.25 -43.52
N GLY A 283 18.84 33.51 -43.49
CA GLY A 283 20.21 34.05 -43.51
C GLY A 283 20.79 34.41 -42.15
N TYR A 284 20.20 33.94 -41.08
CA TYR A 284 20.68 34.13 -39.71
C TYR A 284 21.34 32.85 -39.16
N SER A 285 21.75 32.86 -37.92
CA SER A 285 22.48 31.76 -37.31
C SER A 285 22.14 31.58 -35.81
N ILE A 286 22.67 30.54 -35.20
CA ILE A 286 22.57 30.33 -33.74
C ILE A 286 23.14 31.51 -32.93
N ASN A 287 24.04 32.28 -33.49
CA ASN A 287 24.59 33.47 -32.81
C ASN A 287 23.58 34.61 -32.61
N ASP A 288 22.47 34.56 -33.33
CA ASP A 288 21.35 35.48 -33.20
C ASP A 288 20.31 35.01 -32.17
N VAL A 289 20.50 33.80 -31.62
CA VAL A 289 19.60 33.22 -30.62
C VAL A 289 20.14 33.52 -29.22
N SER A 290 19.29 34.00 -28.35
CA SER A 290 19.57 34.16 -26.92
C SER A 290 18.62 33.34 -26.07
N VAL A 291 19.14 32.82 -24.94
CA VAL A 291 18.36 32.02 -23.99
C VAL A 291 18.50 32.59 -22.59
N LYS A 292 17.39 32.61 -21.85
CA LYS A 292 17.38 33.17 -20.50
C LYS A 292 16.32 32.54 -19.61
N VAL A 293 16.68 32.18 -18.37
CA VAL A 293 15.71 31.80 -17.34
C VAL A 293 14.97 33.06 -16.87
N GLY A 294 13.64 33.02 -16.95
CA GLY A 294 12.75 34.08 -16.50
C GLY A 294 12.20 33.82 -15.08
N TYR A 295 11.90 32.56 -14.78
CA TYR A 295 11.39 32.12 -13.49
C TYR A 295 11.97 30.78 -13.08
N ASP A 296 12.22 30.64 -11.80
CA ASP A 296 12.67 29.41 -11.16
C ASP A 296 12.00 29.30 -9.77
N GLN A 297 11.26 28.23 -9.55
CA GLN A 297 10.55 27.95 -8.30
C GLN A 297 11.49 27.91 -7.08
N HIS A 298 12.73 27.51 -7.28
CA HIS A 298 13.75 27.35 -6.22
C HIS A 298 14.73 28.52 -6.08
N SER A 299 14.46 29.66 -6.69
CA SER A 299 15.39 30.78 -6.77
C SER A 299 15.71 31.50 -5.45
N GLY A 300 15.06 31.14 -4.32
CA GLY A 300 15.23 31.83 -3.04
C GLY A 300 16.45 31.37 -2.25
N ASP A 301 16.47 30.10 -1.83
CA ASP A 301 17.37 29.64 -0.76
C ASP A 301 18.59 28.86 -1.25
N LYS A 302 18.58 28.30 -2.45
CA LYS A 302 19.60 27.36 -2.93
C LYS A 302 20.23 27.72 -4.28
N GLY A 303 19.98 28.92 -4.77
CA GLY A 303 20.43 29.36 -6.07
C GLY A 303 19.45 29.08 -7.19
N LYS A 304 19.73 29.63 -8.36
CA LYS A 304 18.88 29.54 -9.54
C LYS A 304 19.27 28.37 -10.42
N ILE A 305 18.29 27.84 -11.18
CA ILE A 305 18.57 26.97 -12.32
C ILE A 305 19.46 27.75 -13.30
N SER A 306 20.58 27.14 -13.71
CA SER A 306 21.41 27.64 -14.77
C SER A 306 20.98 27.10 -16.10
N ILE A 307 21.09 27.91 -17.16
CA ILE A 307 20.87 27.51 -18.55
C ILE A 307 22.15 27.69 -19.33
N SER A 308 22.51 26.69 -20.15
CA SER A 308 23.68 26.80 -21.02
C SER A 308 23.38 27.70 -22.23
N ASP A 309 24.45 28.21 -22.87
CA ASP A 309 24.33 28.65 -24.27
C ASP A 309 23.82 27.47 -25.12
N PRO A 310 23.20 27.77 -26.31
CA PRO A 310 22.82 26.74 -27.25
C PRO A 310 23.98 25.85 -27.68
N ILE A 311 23.78 24.54 -27.61
CA ILE A 311 24.77 23.53 -27.99
C ILE A 311 24.24 22.80 -29.22
N GLN A 312 25.04 22.70 -30.28
CA GLN A 312 24.64 21.98 -31.49
C GLN A 312 24.51 20.49 -31.21
N TYR A 313 23.40 19.91 -31.64
CA TYR A 313 23.12 18.48 -31.54
C TYR A 313 23.31 17.76 -32.87
N ASP A 314 22.56 18.19 -33.89
CA ASP A 314 22.67 17.67 -35.25
C ASP A 314 22.12 18.68 -36.26
N GLY A 315 22.92 19.05 -37.27
CA GLY A 315 22.51 20.05 -38.29
C GLY A 315 22.06 21.35 -37.64
N ASN A 316 20.79 21.73 -37.91
CA ASN A 316 20.15 22.93 -37.34
C ASN A 316 19.45 22.69 -36.02
N ILE A 317 19.56 21.49 -35.45
CA ILE A 317 18.99 21.17 -34.15
C ILE A 317 20.01 21.49 -33.07
N TYR A 318 19.58 22.31 -32.11
CA TYR A 318 20.35 22.71 -30.94
C TYR A 318 19.63 22.30 -29.67
N TYR A 319 20.32 22.29 -28.56
CA TYR A 319 19.71 22.17 -27.24
C TYR A 319 20.32 23.15 -26.26
N VAL A 320 19.54 23.45 -25.23
CA VAL A 320 20.01 24.12 -24.02
C VAL A 320 19.94 23.13 -22.86
N LYS A 321 20.93 23.14 -22.00
CA LYS A 321 20.94 22.34 -20.77
C LYS A 321 20.56 23.22 -19.61
N LEU A 322 19.50 22.82 -18.91
CA LEU A 322 19.08 23.43 -17.66
C LEU A 322 19.61 22.57 -16.51
N SER A 323 20.30 23.16 -15.55
CA SER A 323 20.90 22.46 -14.42
C SER A 323 20.48 23.11 -13.12
N PHE A 324 20.00 22.29 -12.20
CA PHE A 324 19.63 22.73 -10.86
C PHE A 324 20.86 23.13 -10.06
N ALA A 325 20.74 24.13 -9.20
CA ALA A 325 21.80 24.51 -8.28
C ALA A 325 22.10 23.37 -7.30
N ASP A 326 23.37 23.32 -6.84
CA ASP A 326 23.79 22.32 -5.86
C ASP A 326 22.92 22.38 -4.58
N GLY A 327 22.50 21.20 -4.13
CA GLY A 327 21.64 21.06 -2.98
C GLY A 327 20.15 21.31 -3.24
N SER A 328 19.74 21.68 -4.45
CA SER A 328 18.33 21.71 -4.84
C SER A 328 17.80 20.30 -4.96
N VAL A 329 16.55 20.10 -4.51
CA VAL A 329 15.89 18.80 -4.52
C VAL A 329 14.45 18.96 -5.02
N VAL A 330 13.94 17.95 -5.73
CA VAL A 330 12.52 17.80 -6.01
C VAL A 330 12.00 16.69 -5.11
N MET A 331 11.12 17.05 -4.20
CA MET A 331 10.56 16.14 -3.19
C MET A 331 9.46 15.28 -3.80
N PRO A 332 9.20 14.08 -3.25
CA PRO A 332 8.12 13.22 -3.75
C PRO A 332 6.72 13.58 -3.24
N THR A 333 6.60 14.62 -2.42
CA THR A 333 5.36 14.98 -1.72
C THR A 333 5.27 16.49 -1.53
N GLY A 334 4.19 16.95 -0.90
CA GLY A 334 3.93 18.35 -0.68
C GLY A 334 2.97 18.96 -1.71
N GLN A 335 2.50 20.15 -1.47
CA GLN A 335 1.53 20.81 -2.34
C GLN A 335 2.17 21.26 -3.67
N SER A 336 3.41 21.71 -3.63
CA SER A 336 4.19 22.15 -4.79
C SER A 336 5.58 21.53 -4.87
N GLU A 337 6.05 20.91 -3.81
CA GLU A 337 7.41 20.38 -3.67
C GLU A 337 7.65 19.12 -4.51
N HIS A 338 6.56 18.44 -4.94
CA HIS A 338 6.61 17.30 -5.85
C HIS A 338 6.95 17.69 -7.29
N ARG A 339 7.11 18.97 -7.56
CA ARG A 339 7.48 19.51 -8.87
C ARG A 339 8.45 20.66 -8.72
N SER A 340 9.21 20.92 -9.77
CA SER A 340 10.04 22.11 -9.89
C SER A 340 9.73 22.82 -11.20
N GLU A 341 9.17 24.01 -11.11
CA GLU A 341 8.84 24.84 -12.26
C GLU A 341 10.02 25.71 -12.64
N CYS A 342 10.35 25.71 -13.93
CA CYS A 342 11.26 26.66 -14.58
C CYS A 342 10.58 27.27 -15.81
N GLN A 343 10.71 28.58 -15.95
CA GLN A 343 10.32 29.26 -17.19
C GLN A 343 11.57 29.84 -17.82
N PHE A 344 11.79 29.54 -19.08
CA PHE A 344 12.90 30.07 -19.84
C PHE A 344 12.47 30.49 -21.23
N ARG A 345 13.14 31.50 -21.74
CA ARG A 345 12.83 32.10 -23.03
C ARG A 345 13.95 31.83 -24.00
N ILE A 346 13.58 31.45 -25.23
CA ILE A 346 14.43 31.42 -26.40
C ILE A 346 13.97 32.59 -27.27
N SER A 347 14.86 33.46 -27.70
CA SER A 347 14.53 34.68 -28.41
C SER A 347 15.59 35.05 -29.46
N ILE A 348 15.14 35.78 -30.44
CA ILE A 348 15.92 36.43 -31.47
C ILE A 348 15.76 37.95 -31.36
N PRO A 349 16.66 38.77 -31.93
CA PRO A 349 16.49 40.21 -31.94
C PRO A 349 15.17 40.67 -32.60
N ASP A 350 14.56 41.70 -32.02
CA ASP A 350 13.24 42.20 -32.48
C ASP A 350 13.19 42.69 -33.93
N ASN A 351 14.35 42.99 -34.51
CA ASN A 351 14.48 43.40 -35.92
C ASN A 351 14.47 42.22 -36.89
N ILE A 352 14.53 40.97 -36.40
CA ILE A 352 14.39 39.78 -37.21
C ILE A 352 12.91 39.34 -37.12
N GLN A 353 12.19 39.46 -38.22
CA GLN A 353 10.76 39.16 -38.24
C GLN A 353 10.39 38.07 -39.24
N GLY A 354 9.32 37.33 -38.93
CA GLY A 354 8.75 36.33 -39.83
C GLY A 354 9.48 35.00 -39.88
N VAL A 355 10.39 34.75 -38.97
CA VAL A 355 11.24 33.53 -38.91
C VAL A 355 11.25 32.85 -37.54
N TRP A 356 10.17 33.05 -36.77
CA TRP A 356 10.06 32.43 -35.42
C TRP A 356 8.67 31.87 -35.17
#